data_4b58a5688f731432c870d8dcf42fc927
#
_entry.id   4b58a5688f731432c870d8dcf42fc927
#
_cell.length_a   1.000
_cell.length_b   1.000
_cell.length_c   1.000
_cell.angle_alpha   90.00
_cell.angle_beta   90.00
_cell.angle_gamma   90.00
#
_symmetry.space_group_name_H-M   'P 1'
#
loop_
_entity.id
_entity.type
_entity.pdbx_description
1 polymer ?
#
loop_
_entity_poly.entity_id
_entity_poly.type
_entity_poly.pdbx_seq_one_letter_code
_entity_poly.pdbx_strand_id
1 'polypeptide(L)'
;MNQILKPSINKRDYIECEYCKNKLHRKIIEWELYGTKRVITLDYERCKCKDAQKYWNEYDLKKLRIIEEEKKLELMQEFSRKVEKIIKNSKMSKRNLIYKFDNFEINNSNKKAFNNLKNYSEKLVNNIEKKGLILVGNNGVSKTHLACSIANKFIENGIPVIYGTLINLLAELRNSYEIDNSISEMEIIKLYENVDLLIIDDLGKEKPSEWGLEKLFTIINSRYENNLPVIITTNYNQNSLVKRLSINEEIETAKSIISRLYEMCYLVKIDDIDHRIQKKKVSNCGNNN
;
A
#
# COMPACT_ATOMS: atom_id res chain seq x y z
N MET A 1 40.09 22.55 8.50
CA MET A 1 41.36 22.26 7.81
C MET A 1 41.60 20.74 7.91
N ASN A 2 41.13 19.98 6.93
CA ASN A 2 41.39 18.55 6.85
C ASN A 2 42.59 18.33 5.93
N GLN A 3 43.71 18.00 6.54
CA GLN A 3 44.89 17.54 5.79
C GLN A 3 44.58 16.18 5.17
N ILE A 4 44.40 16.17 3.87
CA ILE A 4 44.39 14.94 3.07
C ILE A 4 45.86 14.45 3.06
N LEU A 5 46.16 13.40 3.83
CA LEU A 5 47.40 12.67 3.79
C LEU A 5 47.57 12.10 2.36
N LYS A 6 48.52 12.66 1.62
CA LYS A 6 48.98 12.07 0.34
C LYS A 6 49.59 10.68 0.65
N PRO A 7 49.11 9.58 0.05
CA PRO A 7 49.78 8.30 0.22
C PRO A 7 51.20 8.41 -0.37
N SER A 8 52.21 8.01 0.41
CA SER A 8 53.58 7.89 -0.05
C SER A 8 53.63 6.82 -1.14
N ILE A 9 53.83 7.21 -2.37
CA ILE A 9 54.00 6.33 -3.50
C ILE A 9 55.37 5.63 -3.32
N ASN A 10 55.30 4.40 -2.80
CA ASN A 10 56.48 3.51 -2.77
C ASN A 10 56.80 3.13 -4.23
N LYS A 11 58.04 3.41 -4.68
CA LYS A 11 58.50 3.37 -6.06
C LYS A 11 58.58 1.97 -6.72
N ARG A 12 57.59 1.11 -6.53
CA ARG A 12 57.49 -0.12 -7.33
C ARG A 12 56.30 0.01 -8.28
N ASP A 13 56.53 0.22 -9.58
CA ASP A 13 55.51 0.30 -10.62
C ASP A 13 54.81 -1.04 -10.88
N TYR A 14 55.11 -2.07 -10.10
CA TYR A 14 54.55 -3.40 -10.25
C TYR A 14 54.40 -4.13 -8.89
N ILE A 15 53.51 -5.09 -8.88
CA ILE A 15 53.41 -6.13 -7.84
C ILE A 15 53.70 -7.50 -8.49
N GLU A 16 54.10 -8.47 -7.70
CA GLU A 16 54.31 -9.83 -8.18
C GLU A 16 53.10 -10.70 -7.92
N CYS A 17 52.68 -11.50 -8.89
CA CYS A 17 51.64 -12.48 -8.72
C CYS A 17 52.04 -13.50 -7.65
N GLU A 18 51.19 -13.75 -6.69
CA GLU A 18 51.46 -14.68 -5.58
C GLU A 18 51.70 -16.11 -6.08
N TYR A 19 51.10 -16.51 -7.19
CA TYR A 19 51.13 -17.88 -7.72
C TYR A 19 52.29 -18.11 -8.69
N CYS A 20 52.52 -17.22 -9.69
CA CYS A 20 53.53 -17.45 -10.72
C CYS A 20 54.68 -16.46 -10.72
N LYS A 21 54.70 -15.51 -9.79
CA LYS A 21 55.71 -14.47 -9.62
C LYS A 21 55.88 -13.50 -10.82
N ASN A 22 54.97 -13.53 -11.79
CA ASN A 22 54.99 -12.53 -12.88
C ASN A 22 54.71 -11.14 -12.33
N LYS A 23 55.37 -10.13 -12.91
CA LYS A 23 55.16 -8.72 -12.58
C LYS A 23 53.84 -8.24 -13.20
N LEU A 24 53.03 -7.60 -12.34
CA LEU A 24 51.72 -7.04 -12.70
C LEU A 24 51.79 -5.53 -12.56
N HIS A 25 51.47 -4.82 -13.61
CA HIS A 25 51.54 -3.36 -13.66
C HIS A 25 50.16 -2.75 -13.37
N ARG A 26 50.16 -1.51 -12.90
CA ARG A 26 48.92 -0.75 -12.77
C ARG A 26 48.44 -0.31 -14.14
N LYS A 27 47.10 -0.36 -14.34
CA LYS A 27 46.49 0.26 -15.51
C LYS A 27 46.40 1.76 -15.27
N ILE A 28 46.92 2.52 -16.23
CA ILE A 28 46.86 3.98 -16.24
C ILE A 28 45.97 4.37 -17.40
N ILE A 29 44.95 5.17 -17.13
CA ILE A 29 44.08 5.76 -18.16
C ILE A 29 44.37 7.26 -18.20
N GLU A 30 44.82 7.73 -19.35
CA GLU A 30 45.04 9.15 -19.60
C GLU A 30 43.98 9.62 -20.58
N TRP A 31 43.39 10.77 -20.30
CA TRP A 31 42.48 11.44 -21.23
C TRP A 31 42.67 12.95 -21.15
N GLU A 32 42.36 13.63 -22.22
CA GLU A 32 42.40 15.08 -22.31
C GLU A 32 40.98 15.63 -22.43
N LEU A 33 40.65 16.58 -21.55
CA LEU A 33 39.36 17.28 -21.57
C LEU A 33 39.64 18.80 -21.49
N TYR A 34 39.18 19.55 -22.48
CA TYR A 34 39.38 21.02 -22.57
C TYR A 34 40.86 21.44 -22.39
N GLY A 35 41.81 20.74 -23.07
CA GLY A 35 43.23 21.05 -22.99
C GLY A 35 43.92 20.68 -21.68
N THR A 36 43.22 20.00 -20.75
CA THR A 36 43.79 19.55 -19.48
C THR A 36 43.94 18.03 -19.52
N LYS A 37 45.18 17.54 -19.41
CA LYS A 37 45.45 16.10 -19.27
C LYS A 37 45.03 15.64 -17.86
N ARG A 38 44.26 14.57 -17.83
CA ARG A 38 43.86 13.88 -16.58
C ARG A 38 44.35 12.45 -16.63
N VAL A 39 44.84 11.99 -15.49
CA VAL A 39 45.38 10.63 -15.33
C VAL A 39 44.66 9.95 -14.17
N ILE A 40 44.08 8.79 -14.42
CA ILE A 40 43.60 7.90 -13.37
C ILE A 40 44.44 6.65 -13.34
N THR A 41 44.98 6.35 -12.20
CA THR A 41 45.69 5.09 -11.94
C THR A 41 44.67 4.10 -11.38
N LEU A 42 44.42 3.05 -12.15
CA LEU A 42 43.57 1.93 -11.74
C LEU A 42 44.35 0.90 -10.91
N ASP A 43 43.65 -0.16 -10.46
CA ASP A 43 44.27 -1.28 -9.80
C ASP A 43 45.25 -2.04 -10.70
N TYR A 44 46.08 -2.90 -10.09
CA TYR A 44 46.99 -3.74 -10.81
C TYR A 44 46.26 -4.73 -11.72
N GLU A 45 46.93 -5.08 -12.85
CA GLU A 45 46.39 -6.09 -13.75
C GLU A 45 46.29 -7.45 -13.03
N ARG A 46 45.25 -8.19 -13.36
CA ARG A 46 45.06 -9.54 -12.84
C ARG A 46 45.94 -10.51 -13.63
N CYS A 47 46.68 -11.34 -12.93
CA CYS A 47 47.51 -12.36 -13.59
C CYS A 47 46.65 -13.40 -14.32
N LYS A 48 47.12 -13.83 -15.49
CA LYS A 48 46.46 -14.81 -16.38
C LYS A 48 46.89 -16.26 -16.11
N CYS A 49 47.75 -16.56 -15.12
CA CYS A 49 48.07 -17.94 -14.75
C CYS A 49 46.86 -18.69 -14.20
N LYS A 50 46.82 -20.03 -14.35
CA LYS A 50 45.66 -20.85 -14.01
C LYS A 50 45.17 -20.65 -12.56
N ASP A 51 46.09 -20.58 -11.62
CA ASP A 51 45.75 -20.46 -10.19
C ASP A 51 45.19 -19.07 -9.86
N ALA A 52 45.80 -18.01 -10.44
CA ALA A 52 45.28 -16.66 -10.30
C ALA A 52 43.92 -16.49 -10.98
N GLN A 53 43.68 -17.10 -12.12
CA GLN A 53 42.35 -17.09 -12.77
C GLN A 53 41.29 -17.78 -11.91
N LYS A 54 41.60 -18.92 -11.30
CA LYS A 54 40.71 -19.63 -10.42
C LYS A 54 40.35 -18.77 -9.21
N TYR A 55 41.36 -18.17 -8.56
CA TYR A 55 41.15 -17.24 -7.43
C TYR A 55 40.26 -16.04 -7.81
N TRP A 56 40.55 -15.39 -8.93
CA TRP A 56 39.79 -14.21 -9.37
C TRP A 56 38.34 -14.56 -9.76
N ASN A 57 38.12 -15.72 -10.36
CA ASN A 57 36.76 -16.18 -10.66
C ASN A 57 35.95 -16.41 -9.38
N GLU A 58 36.54 -17.05 -8.37
CA GLU A 58 35.89 -17.25 -7.08
C GLU A 58 35.64 -15.92 -6.34
N TYR A 59 36.61 -15.01 -6.39
CA TYR A 59 36.49 -13.66 -5.82
C TYR A 59 35.39 -12.85 -6.49
N ASP A 60 35.32 -12.86 -7.81
CA ASP A 60 34.30 -12.13 -8.56
C ASP A 60 32.89 -12.69 -8.31
N LEU A 61 32.76 -14.01 -8.26
CA LEU A 61 31.50 -14.65 -7.91
C LEU A 61 31.04 -14.28 -6.49
N LYS A 62 31.98 -14.26 -5.54
CA LYS A 62 31.67 -13.84 -4.16
C LYS A 62 31.27 -12.37 -4.09
N LYS A 63 32.00 -11.51 -4.81
CA LYS A 63 31.68 -10.08 -4.89
C LYS A 63 30.33 -9.81 -5.54
N LEU A 64 29.98 -10.53 -6.60
CA LEU A 64 28.66 -10.42 -7.25
C LEU A 64 27.53 -10.82 -6.29
N ARG A 65 27.69 -11.89 -5.52
CA ARG A 65 26.69 -12.29 -4.52
C ARG A 65 26.47 -11.21 -3.46
N ILE A 66 27.55 -10.60 -2.95
CA ILE A 66 27.45 -9.50 -1.97
C ILE A 66 26.68 -8.32 -2.55
N ILE A 67 27.00 -7.91 -3.80
CA ILE A 67 26.31 -6.81 -4.49
C ILE A 67 24.82 -7.13 -4.69
N GLU A 68 24.47 -8.37 -5.06
CA GLU A 68 23.08 -8.81 -5.20
C GLU A 68 22.33 -8.79 -3.88
N GLU A 69 22.96 -9.23 -2.78
CA GLU A 69 22.38 -9.21 -1.44
C GLU A 69 22.17 -7.76 -0.95
N GLU A 70 23.15 -6.88 -1.12
CA GLU A 70 23.03 -5.45 -0.79
C GLU A 70 21.90 -4.79 -1.58
N LYS A 71 21.83 -5.00 -2.87
CA LYS A 71 20.77 -4.47 -3.74
C LYS A 71 19.37 -4.99 -3.32
N LYS A 72 19.28 -6.28 -2.96
CA LYS A 72 18.03 -6.85 -2.46
C LYS A 72 17.62 -6.21 -1.13
N LEU A 73 18.58 -5.97 -0.23
CA LEU A 73 18.31 -5.31 1.06
C LEU A 73 17.86 -3.86 0.86
N GLU A 74 18.49 -3.10 -0.03
CA GLU A 74 18.06 -1.73 -0.38
C GLU A 74 16.62 -1.70 -0.91
N LEU A 75 16.29 -2.59 -1.85
CA LEU A 75 14.93 -2.70 -2.39
C LEU A 75 13.90 -3.05 -1.30
N MET A 76 14.24 -3.93 -0.37
CA MET A 76 13.37 -4.25 0.78
C MET A 76 13.16 -3.06 1.71
N GLN A 77 14.20 -2.28 1.96
CA GLN A 77 14.11 -1.07 2.79
C GLN A 77 13.25 0.01 2.11
N GLU A 78 13.43 0.24 0.82
CA GLU A 78 12.61 1.18 0.05
C GLU A 78 11.14 0.76 0.06
N PHE A 79 10.87 -0.54 -0.15
CA PHE A 79 9.51 -1.07 -0.09
C PHE A 79 8.88 -0.89 1.30
N SER A 80 9.63 -1.18 2.37
CA SER A 80 9.17 -0.99 3.75
C SER A 80 8.80 0.46 4.04
N ARG A 81 9.65 1.42 3.63
CA ARG A 81 9.35 2.86 3.75
C ARG A 81 8.09 3.26 2.98
N LYS A 82 7.90 2.70 1.76
CA LYS A 82 6.68 2.92 0.97
C LYS A 82 5.45 2.42 1.71
N VAL A 83 5.49 1.21 2.24
CA VAL A 83 4.39 0.61 3.02
C VAL A 83 4.08 1.44 4.27
N GLU A 84 5.07 1.86 5.03
CA GLU A 84 4.87 2.74 6.20
C GLU A 84 4.15 4.05 5.83
N LYS A 85 4.55 4.67 4.72
CA LYS A 85 3.90 5.88 4.20
C LYS A 85 2.44 5.61 3.80
N ILE A 86 2.17 4.48 3.15
CA ILE A 86 0.80 4.07 2.79
C ILE A 86 -0.04 3.84 4.04
N ILE A 87 0.48 3.13 5.05
CA ILE A 87 -0.22 2.92 6.33
C ILE A 87 -0.58 4.26 6.98
N LYS A 88 0.36 5.18 7.07
CA LYS A 88 0.13 6.51 7.64
C LYS A 88 -0.98 7.26 6.90
N ASN A 89 -0.99 7.19 5.57
CA ASN A 89 -1.96 7.90 4.74
C ASN A 89 -3.30 7.17 4.60
N SER A 90 -3.36 5.87 4.90
CA SER A 90 -4.57 5.05 4.76
C SER A 90 -5.69 5.42 5.73
N LYS A 91 -5.37 6.13 6.83
CA LYS A 91 -6.30 6.50 7.92
C LYS A 91 -6.89 5.32 8.67
N MET A 92 -6.33 4.14 8.48
CA MET A 92 -6.72 2.95 9.21
C MET A 92 -6.26 3.02 10.66
N SER A 93 -7.19 2.74 11.59
CA SER A 93 -6.84 2.61 13.01
C SER A 93 -5.93 1.38 13.24
N LYS A 94 -5.19 1.36 14.36
CA LYS A 94 -4.40 0.19 14.76
C LYS A 94 -5.24 -1.10 14.77
N ARG A 95 -6.50 -1.02 15.19
CA ARG A 95 -7.44 -2.14 15.18
C ARG A 95 -7.75 -2.62 13.76
N ASN A 96 -7.96 -1.71 12.82
CA ASN A 96 -8.29 -2.03 11.44
C ASN A 96 -7.10 -2.66 10.70
N LEU A 97 -5.87 -2.25 11.05
CA LEU A 97 -4.64 -2.85 10.51
C LEU A 97 -4.42 -4.31 10.97
N ILE A 98 -5.04 -4.72 12.09
CA ILE A 98 -4.97 -6.11 12.56
C ILE A 98 -5.94 -7.02 11.77
N TYR A 99 -7.01 -6.48 11.19
CA TYR A 99 -8.01 -7.27 10.48
C TYR A 99 -7.47 -7.78 9.14
N LYS A 100 -7.14 -9.07 9.09
CA LYS A 100 -6.63 -9.79 7.92
C LYS A 100 -7.50 -11.00 7.61
N PHE A 101 -7.40 -11.52 6.39
CA PHE A 101 -8.06 -12.78 6.03
C PHE A 101 -7.60 -13.95 6.91
N ASP A 102 -6.33 -13.95 7.32
CA ASP A 102 -5.74 -15.06 8.09
C ASP A 102 -6.27 -15.16 9.53
N ASN A 103 -6.78 -14.06 10.09
CA ASN A 103 -7.37 -14.03 11.44
C ASN A 103 -8.90 -13.86 11.45
N PHE A 104 -9.55 -14.13 10.30
CA PHE A 104 -11.00 -14.12 10.18
C PHE A 104 -11.61 -15.42 10.72
N GLU A 105 -12.62 -15.33 11.59
CA GLU A 105 -13.33 -16.49 12.14
C GLU A 105 -14.31 -17.06 11.10
N ILE A 106 -13.93 -18.17 10.44
CA ILE A 106 -14.72 -18.81 9.40
C ILE A 106 -15.71 -19.78 10.03
N ASN A 107 -16.98 -19.71 9.60
CA ASN A 107 -18.06 -20.65 9.94
C ASN A 107 -18.85 -21.03 8.68
N ASN A 108 -19.85 -21.91 8.83
CA ASN A 108 -20.63 -22.41 7.70
C ASN A 108 -21.40 -21.30 6.95
N SER A 109 -21.87 -20.26 7.65
CA SER A 109 -22.65 -19.17 7.05
C SER A 109 -21.80 -18.18 6.27
N ASN A 110 -20.56 -17.90 6.74
CA ASN A 110 -19.71 -16.89 6.14
C ASN A 110 -18.63 -17.45 5.18
N LYS A 111 -18.36 -18.76 5.20
CA LYS A 111 -17.31 -19.43 4.42
C LYS A 111 -17.34 -19.09 2.93
N LYS A 112 -18.53 -19.11 2.31
CA LYS A 112 -18.69 -18.82 0.88
C LYS A 112 -18.33 -17.36 0.58
N ALA A 113 -18.85 -16.42 1.39
CA ALA A 113 -18.54 -14.99 1.25
C ALA A 113 -17.05 -14.73 1.46
N PHE A 114 -16.46 -15.31 2.50
CA PHE A 114 -15.03 -15.23 2.79
C PHE A 114 -14.17 -15.67 1.60
N ASN A 115 -14.40 -16.88 1.06
CA ASN A 115 -13.62 -17.39 -0.07
C ASN A 115 -13.75 -16.52 -1.32
N ASN A 116 -14.97 -16.06 -1.62
CA ASN A 116 -15.22 -15.17 -2.75
C ASN A 116 -14.47 -13.84 -2.60
N LEU A 117 -14.50 -13.24 -1.40
CA LEU A 117 -13.85 -11.97 -1.13
C LEU A 117 -12.31 -12.10 -1.11
N LYS A 118 -11.77 -13.22 -0.62
CA LYS A 118 -10.33 -13.50 -0.69
C LYS A 118 -9.86 -13.59 -2.14
N ASN A 119 -10.54 -14.40 -2.97
CA ASN A 119 -10.22 -14.51 -4.41
C ASN A 119 -10.41 -13.18 -5.15
N TYR A 120 -11.47 -12.43 -4.82
CA TYR A 120 -11.70 -11.11 -5.38
C TYR A 120 -10.56 -10.15 -5.04
N SER A 121 -10.09 -10.14 -3.78
CA SER A 121 -9.00 -9.26 -3.34
C SER A 121 -7.70 -9.52 -4.12
N GLU A 122 -7.40 -10.77 -4.44
CA GLU A 122 -6.25 -11.14 -5.26
C GLU A 122 -6.36 -10.63 -6.69
N LYS A 123 -7.55 -10.75 -7.29
CA LYS A 123 -7.82 -10.22 -8.64
C LYS A 123 -7.74 -8.70 -8.68
N LEU A 124 -8.27 -8.03 -7.65
CA LEU A 124 -8.26 -6.58 -7.55
C LEU A 124 -6.83 -6.01 -7.39
N VAL A 125 -6.02 -6.61 -6.51
CA VAL A 125 -4.61 -6.23 -6.31
C VAL A 125 -3.79 -6.42 -7.59
N ASN A 126 -4.05 -7.48 -8.35
CA ASN A 126 -3.39 -7.76 -9.63
C ASN A 126 -4.00 -6.98 -10.82
N ASN A 127 -4.93 -6.06 -10.57
CA ASN A 127 -5.59 -5.23 -11.58
C ASN A 127 -6.37 -6.03 -12.65
N ILE A 128 -6.74 -7.27 -12.34
CA ILE A 128 -7.59 -8.15 -13.18
C ILE A 128 -9.06 -7.78 -13.00
N GLU A 129 -9.44 -7.35 -11.81
CA GLU A 129 -10.78 -6.85 -11.46
C GLU A 129 -10.74 -5.33 -11.29
N LYS A 130 -11.81 -4.66 -11.69
CA LYS A 130 -11.97 -3.19 -11.62
C LYS A 130 -13.20 -2.76 -10.82
N LYS A 131 -14.20 -3.64 -10.71
CA LYS A 131 -15.42 -3.33 -9.97
C LYS A 131 -15.16 -3.31 -8.47
N GLY A 132 -15.78 -2.38 -7.78
CA GLY A 132 -15.79 -2.31 -6.32
C GLY A 132 -16.71 -3.35 -5.66
N LEU A 133 -17.00 -3.15 -4.38
CA LEU A 133 -17.87 -4.00 -3.57
C LEU A 133 -18.85 -3.19 -2.72
N ILE A 134 -20.08 -3.67 -2.59
CA ILE A 134 -21.02 -3.28 -1.54
C ILE A 134 -21.23 -4.49 -0.63
N LEU A 135 -20.69 -4.44 0.60
CA LEU A 135 -20.87 -5.46 1.62
C LEU A 135 -22.07 -5.12 2.47
N VAL A 136 -23.16 -5.86 2.30
CA VAL A 136 -24.43 -5.65 3.02
C VAL A 136 -24.66 -6.75 4.05
N GLY A 137 -25.15 -6.38 5.23
CA GLY A 137 -25.50 -7.34 6.28
C GLY A 137 -25.79 -6.67 7.61
N ASN A 138 -26.28 -7.40 8.58
CA ASN A 138 -26.62 -6.91 9.90
C ASN A 138 -25.40 -6.40 10.69
N ASN A 139 -25.63 -5.78 11.85
CA ASN A 139 -24.54 -5.40 12.74
C ASN A 139 -23.78 -6.64 13.23
N GLY A 140 -22.46 -6.53 13.39
CA GLY A 140 -21.63 -7.59 13.97
C GLY A 140 -21.27 -8.77 13.05
N VAL A 141 -21.76 -8.82 11.79
CA VAL A 141 -21.47 -9.90 10.83
C VAL A 141 -20.11 -9.72 10.10
N SER A 142 -19.18 -8.99 10.71
CA SER A 142 -17.78 -8.87 10.24
C SER A 142 -17.55 -8.19 8.88
N LYS A 143 -18.48 -7.34 8.38
CA LYS A 143 -18.30 -6.56 7.14
C LYS A 143 -17.04 -5.70 7.16
N THR A 144 -16.87 -4.92 8.23
CA THR A 144 -15.68 -4.07 8.44
C THR A 144 -14.39 -4.90 8.47
N HIS A 145 -14.40 -6.08 9.10
CA HIS A 145 -13.24 -6.98 9.11
C HIS A 145 -12.84 -7.38 7.67
N LEU A 146 -13.82 -7.82 6.86
CA LEU A 146 -13.57 -8.22 5.47
C LEU A 146 -13.10 -7.04 4.59
N ALA A 147 -13.70 -5.85 4.75
CA ALA A 147 -13.26 -4.65 4.05
C ALA A 147 -11.81 -4.27 4.43
N CYS A 148 -11.49 -4.31 5.72
CA CYS A 148 -10.13 -4.06 6.21
C CYS A 148 -9.13 -5.15 5.77
N SER A 149 -9.57 -6.42 5.65
CA SER A 149 -8.71 -7.50 5.12
C SER A 149 -8.29 -7.22 3.68
N ILE A 150 -9.21 -6.69 2.85
CA ILE A 150 -8.91 -6.27 1.48
C ILE A 150 -7.95 -5.07 1.50
N ALA A 151 -8.20 -4.05 2.36
CA ALA A 151 -7.31 -2.90 2.53
C ALA A 151 -5.89 -3.32 2.89
N ASN A 152 -5.75 -4.21 3.88
CA ASN A 152 -4.45 -4.71 4.31
C ASN A 152 -3.73 -5.48 3.20
N LYS A 153 -4.46 -6.23 2.36
CA LYS A 153 -3.90 -6.88 1.17
C LYS A 153 -3.30 -5.87 0.17
N PHE A 154 -3.97 -4.74 -0.05
CA PHE A 154 -3.45 -3.63 -0.87
C PHE A 154 -2.17 -3.05 -0.27
N ILE A 155 -2.18 -2.74 1.03
CA ILE A 155 -1.03 -2.18 1.76
C ILE A 155 0.17 -3.13 1.68
N GLU A 156 -0.03 -4.42 1.91
CA GLU A 156 1.00 -5.46 1.83
C GLU A 156 1.64 -5.57 0.43
N ASN A 157 0.91 -5.16 -0.61
CA ASN A 157 1.42 -5.08 -1.99
C ASN A 157 1.94 -3.68 -2.37
N GLY A 158 2.04 -2.77 -1.41
CA GLY A 158 2.54 -1.41 -1.64
C GLY A 158 1.59 -0.55 -2.48
N ILE A 159 0.28 -0.84 -2.48
CA ILE A 159 -0.76 -0.13 -3.24
C ILE A 159 -1.51 0.81 -2.29
N PRO A 160 -1.65 2.10 -2.63
CA PRO A 160 -2.35 3.07 -1.81
C PRO A 160 -3.82 2.74 -1.58
N VAL A 161 -4.28 2.90 -0.35
CA VAL A 161 -5.67 2.74 0.06
C VAL A 161 -6.06 3.84 1.04
N ILE A 162 -7.30 4.30 0.98
CA ILE A 162 -7.90 5.20 1.98
C ILE A 162 -9.13 4.51 2.56
N TYR A 163 -9.21 4.53 3.88
CA TYR A 163 -10.29 3.94 4.67
C TYR A 163 -10.89 4.97 5.62
N GLY A 164 -12.20 5.04 5.70
CA GLY A 164 -12.90 5.85 6.70
C GLY A 164 -14.40 5.63 6.68
N THR A 165 -15.09 6.08 7.73
CA THR A 165 -16.52 6.34 7.67
C THR A 165 -16.76 7.62 6.87
N LEU A 166 -17.96 7.79 6.28
CA LEU A 166 -18.28 9.01 5.54
C LEU A 166 -18.00 10.27 6.37
N ILE A 167 -18.41 10.26 7.65
CA ILE A 167 -18.20 11.41 8.55
C ILE A 167 -16.73 11.73 8.75
N ASN A 168 -15.89 10.72 8.96
CA ASN A 168 -14.45 10.94 9.15
C ASN A 168 -13.80 11.52 7.90
N LEU A 169 -14.17 11.03 6.72
CA LEU A 169 -13.68 11.54 5.44
C LEU A 169 -14.14 13.01 5.22
N LEU A 170 -15.41 13.32 5.53
CA LEU A 170 -15.94 14.67 5.41
C LEU A 170 -15.38 15.63 6.48
N ALA A 171 -15.13 15.14 7.71
CA ALA A 171 -14.50 15.94 8.75
C ALA A 171 -13.10 16.40 8.36
N GLU A 172 -12.35 15.55 7.67
CA GLU A 172 -11.03 15.92 7.16
C GLU A 172 -11.10 17.01 6.09
N LEU A 173 -12.09 16.93 5.18
CA LEU A 173 -12.34 17.99 4.21
C LEU A 173 -12.67 19.33 4.91
N ARG A 174 -13.43 19.30 6.02
CA ARG A 174 -13.72 20.51 6.79
C ARG A 174 -12.50 21.07 7.52
N ASN A 175 -11.69 20.21 8.10
CA ASN A 175 -10.50 20.65 8.84
C ASN A 175 -9.45 21.27 7.92
N SER A 176 -9.51 21.06 6.60
CA SER A 176 -8.63 21.74 5.64
C SER A 176 -8.89 23.25 5.50
N TYR A 177 -10.04 23.74 5.98
CA TYR A 177 -10.34 25.19 6.01
C TYR A 177 -9.64 25.96 7.15
N GLU A 178 -9.05 25.26 8.11
CA GLU A 178 -8.31 25.93 9.20
C GLU A 178 -6.99 26.49 8.65
N ILE A 179 -6.68 27.72 9.09
CA ILE A 179 -5.66 28.63 8.50
C ILE A 179 -4.23 28.05 8.51
N ASP A 180 -3.96 27.02 9.31
CA ASP A 180 -2.64 26.38 9.45
C ASP A 180 -2.47 25.08 8.65
N ASN A 181 -3.46 24.63 7.88
CA ASN A 181 -3.34 23.40 7.12
C ASN A 181 -2.68 23.62 5.75
N SER A 182 -1.56 22.95 5.53
CA SER A 182 -0.80 22.98 4.27
C SER A 182 -1.49 22.31 3.08
N ILE A 183 -2.63 21.61 3.30
CA ILE A 183 -3.35 20.82 2.28
C ILE A 183 -4.75 21.39 2.11
N SER A 184 -5.10 21.80 0.88
CA SER A 184 -6.41 22.35 0.55
C SER A 184 -7.50 21.26 0.46
N GLU A 185 -8.77 21.66 0.62
CA GLU A 185 -9.93 20.75 0.40
C GLU A 185 -9.87 20.07 -0.99
N MET A 186 -9.50 20.82 -2.01
CA MET A 186 -9.41 20.32 -3.38
C MET A 186 -8.35 19.22 -3.51
N GLU A 187 -7.23 19.34 -2.82
CA GLU A 187 -6.19 18.31 -2.83
C GLU A 187 -6.65 17.02 -2.11
N ILE A 188 -7.40 17.15 -1.01
CA ILE A 188 -7.98 15.99 -0.31
C ILE A 188 -9.06 15.33 -1.16
N ILE A 189 -9.93 16.10 -1.83
CA ILE A 189 -10.92 15.55 -2.76
C ILE A 189 -10.21 14.78 -3.87
N LYS A 190 -9.21 15.38 -4.53
CA LYS A 190 -8.41 14.71 -5.56
C LYS A 190 -7.73 13.43 -5.05
N LEU A 191 -7.31 13.42 -3.80
CA LEU A 191 -6.75 12.22 -3.19
C LEU A 191 -7.80 11.11 -3.09
N TYR A 192 -9.04 11.42 -2.66
CA TYR A 192 -10.13 10.44 -2.59
C TYR A 192 -10.63 9.99 -3.96
N GLU A 193 -10.60 10.89 -4.95
CA GLU A 193 -10.95 10.58 -6.33
C GLU A 193 -9.97 9.63 -6.99
N ASN A 194 -8.67 9.73 -6.69
CA ASN A 194 -7.61 9.08 -7.46
C ASN A 194 -6.87 7.94 -6.74
N VAL A 195 -7.08 7.74 -5.42
CA VAL A 195 -6.45 6.61 -4.71
C VAL A 195 -6.86 5.27 -5.34
N ASP A 196 -5.95 4.30 -5.39
CA ASP A 196 -6.20 3.00 -6.02
C ASP A 196 -7.42 2.29 -5.42
N LEU A 197 -7.62 2.38 -4.11
CA LEU A 197 -8.80 1.84 -3.42
C LEU A 197 -9.34 2.83 -2.38
N LEU A 198 -10.63 3.18 -2.48
CA LEU A 198 -11.36 3.92 -1.45
C LEU A 198 -12.31 2.98 -0.72
N ILE A 199 -12.30 3.00 0.61
CA ILE A 199 -13.23 2.23 1.46
C ILE A 199 -14.05 3.19 2.31
N ILE A 200 -15.38 3.15 2.16
CA ILE A 200 -16.33 3.92 2.96
C ILE A 200 -17.08 2.93 3.87
N ASP A 201 -16.71 2.91 5.13
CA ASP A 201 -17.29 1.99 6.11
C ASP A 201 -18.57 2.56 6.74
N ASP A 202 -19.53 1.69 7.04
CA ASP A 202 -20.81 2.00 7.70
C ASP A 202 -21.66 3.08 6.95
N LEU A 203 -21.67 3.08 5.61
CA LEU A 203 -22.44 4.04 4.83
C LEU A 203 -23.94 3.98 5.17
N GLY A 204 -24.55 5.15 5.39
CA GLY A 204 -25.95 5.31 5.76
C GLY A 204 -26.22 5.19 7.26
N LYS A 205 -25.21 4.96 8.11
CA LYS A 205 -25.38 4.95 9.58
C LYS A 205 -25.76 6.35 10.09
N GLU A 206 -25.14 7.36 9.54
CA GLU A 206 -25.41 8.76 9.87
C GLU A 206 -25.83 9.50 8.60
N LYS A 207 -26.68 10.53 8.76
CA LYS A 207 -27.13 11.37 7.64
C LYS A 207 -26.05 12.41 7.33
N PRO A 208 -25.64 12.57 6.08
CA PRO A 208 -24.74 13.65 5.69
C PRO A 208 -25.47 15.00 5.73
N SER A 209 -24.75 16.11 5.77
CA SER A 209 -25.26 17.44 5.42
C SER A 209 -25.35 17.58 3.89
N GLU A 210 -26.04 18.61 3.37
CA GLU A 210 -26.11 18.93 1.95
C GLU A 210 -24.70 19.02 1.32
N TRP A 211 -23.83 19.80 1.95
CA TRP A 211 -22.41 19.87 1.56
C TRP A 211 -21.73 18.48 1.53
N GLY A 212 -21.97 17.66 2.55
CA GLY A 212 -21.39 16.32 2.62
C GLY A 212 -21.92 15.39 1.51
N LEU A 213 -23.19 15.53 1.14
CA LEU A 213 -23.77 14.77 0.05
C LEU A 213 -23.22 15.19 -1.31
N GLU A 214 -23.02 16.50 -1.55
CA GLU A 214 -22.33 17.03 -2.74
C GLU A 214 -20.91 16.49 -2.86
N LYS A 215 -20.12 16.52 -1.76
CA LYS A 215 -18.76 15.99 -1.78
C LYS A 215 -18.73 14.49 -2.04
N LEU A 216 -19.64 13.73 -1.43
CA LEU A 216 -19.78 12.30 -1.70
C LEU A 216 -20.12 12.06 -3.18
N PHE A 217 -21.05 12.83 -3.75
CA PHE A 217 -21.40 12.75 -5.17
C PHE A 217 -20.18 13.01 -6.05
N THR A 218 -19.45 14.08 -5.81
CA THR A 218 -18.23 14.45 -6.57
C THR A 218 -17.23 13.30 -6.57
N ILE A 219 -16.91 12.74 -5.39
CA ILE A 219 -15.95 11.66 -5.23
C ILE A 219 -16.42 10.38 -5.95
N ILE A 220 -17.68 9.98 -5.75
CA ILE A 220 -18.21 8.74 -6.35
C ILE A 220 -18.35 8.89 -7.86
N ASN A 221 -18.79 10.06 -8.35
CA ASN A 221 -18.90 10.32 -9.79
C ASN A 221 -17.54 10.25 -10.49
N SER A 222 -16.52 10.93 -9.94
CA SER A 222 -15.16 10.89 -10.48
C SER A 222 -14.61 9.46 -10.52
N ARG A 223 -14.79 8.67 -9.45
CA ARG A 223 -14.34 7.28 -9.41
C ARG A 223 -15.10 6.37 -10.38
N TYR A 224 -16.40 6.61 -10.56
CA TYR A 224 -17.23 5.91 -11.53
C TYR A 224 -16.71 6.15 -12.96
N GLU A 225 -16.49 7.41 -13.34
CA GLU A 225 -15.98 7.79 -14.67
C GLU A 225 -14.59 7.22 -14.96
N ASN A 226 -13.73 7.14 -13.93
CA ASN A 226 -12.36 6.64 -14.04
C ASN A 226 -12.23 5.12 -13.79
N ASN A 227 -13.33 4.40 -13.60
CA ASN A 227 -13.33 2.96 -13.27
C ASN A 227 -12.44 2.60 -12.06
N LEU A 228 -12.42 3.44 -11.03
CA LEU A 228 -11.64 3.23 -9.82
C LEU A 228 -12.51 2.52 -8.75
N PRO A 229 -12.04 1.41 -8.16
CA PRO A 229 -12.83 0.60 -7.25
C PRO A 229 -13.15 1.32 -5.93
N VAL A 230 -14.39 1.16 -5.46
CA VAL A 230 -14.84 1.60 -4.14
C VAL A 230 -15.37 0.40 -3.38
N ILE A 231 -15.04 0.27 -2.10
CA ILE A 231 -15.66 -0.71 -1.21
C ILE A 231 -16.54 0.02 -0.21
N ILE A 232 -17.81 -0.37 -0.17
CA ILE A 232 -18.80 0.16 0.76
C ILE A 232 -19.19 -0.94 1.73
N THR A 233 -19.26 -0.64 3.02
CA THR A 233 -19.98 -1.49 3.97
C THR A 233 -21.23 -0.79 4.42
N THR A 234 -22.33 -1.52 4.57
CA THR A 234 -23.61 -0.95 5.02
C THR A 234 -24.51 -2.01 5.65
N ASN A 235 -25.42 -1.55 6.50
CA ASN A 235 -26.49 -2.38 7.06
C ASN A 235 -27.80 -2.26 6.27
N TYR A 236 -27.84 -1.43 5.22
CA TYR A 236 -29.04 -1.02 4.54
C TYR A 236 -29.09 -1.57 3.12
N ASN A 237 -30.28 -1.93 2.67
CA ASN A 237 -30.53 -2.21 1.27
C ASN A 237 -30.55 -0.92 0.42
N GLN A 238 -30.61 -1.04 -0.90
CA GLN A 238 -30.57 0.07 -1.84
C GLN A 238 -31.59 1.17 -1.50
N ASN A 239 -32.86 0.81 -1.35
CA ASN A 239 -33.93 1.78 -1.10
C ASN A 239 -33.77 2.49 0.26
N SER A 240 -33.33 1.76 1.27
CA SER A 240 -33.06 2.32 2.60
C SER A 240 -31.84 3.24 2.59
N LEU A 241 -30.80 2.93 1.82
CA LEU A 241 -29.63 3.80 1.64
C LEU A 241 -30.02 5.12 0.96
N VAL A 242 -30.83 5.09 -0.11
CA VAL A 242 -31.33 6.31 -0.73
C VAL A 242 -32.06 7.18 0.29
N LYS A 243 -33.01 6.62 1.05
CA LYS A 243 -33.73 7.36 2.10
C LYS A 243 -32.82 7.94 3.19
N ARG A 244 -31.77 7.21 3.57
CA ARG A 244 -30.84 7.65 4.63
C ARG A 244 -29.88 8.73 4.17
N LEU A 245 -29.51 8.74 2.90
CA LEU A 245 -28.67 9.78 2.31
C LEU A 245 -29.47 11.00 1.85
N SER A 246 -30.78 10.87 1.65
CA SER A 246 -31.66 11.98 1.25
C SER A 246 -31.78 13.03 2.35
N ILE A 247 -31.86 14.30 1.93
CA ILE A 247 -31.94 15.48 2.82
C ILE A 247 -33.09 16.35 2.32
N ASN A 248 -33.94 16.83 3.25
CA ASN A 248 -35.01 17.80 2.96
C ASN A 248 -35.90 17.42 1.75
N GLU A 249 -36.29 16.14 1.62
CA GLU A 249 -37.06 15.59 0.48
C GLU A 249 -36.30 15.57 -0.87
N GLU A 250 -35.09 16.10 -0.93
CA GLU A 250 -34.24 15.98 -2.11
C GLU A 250 -33.63 14.59 -2.21
N ILE A 251 -34.14 13.80 -3.15
CA ILE A 251 -33.82 12.38 -3.32
C ILE A 251 -32.85 12.15 -4.49
N GLU A 252 -32.80 13.09 -5.45
CA GLU A 252 -32.16 12.84 -6.73
C GLU A 252 -30.64 12.66 -6.62
N THR A 253 -29.97 13.49 -5.83
CA THR A 253 -28.51 13.35 -5.61
C THR A 253 -28.19 12.01 -4.92
N ALA A 254 -28.97 11.63 -3.91
CA ALA A 254 -28.82 10.34 -3.23
C ALA A 254 -29.07 9.16 -4.19
N LYS A 255 -30.12 9.22 -5.03
CA LYS A 255 -30.39 8.21 -6.08
C LYS A 255 -29.22 8.10 -7.05
N SER A 256 -28.69 9.23 -7.52
CA SER A 256 -27.56 9.27 -8.44
C SER A 256 -26.32 8.61 -7.88
N ILE A 257 -25.97 8.88 -6.60
CA ILE A 257 -24.84 8.23 -5.91
C ILE A 257 -25.07 6.72 -5.83
N ILE A 258 -26.24 6.30 -5.36
CA ILE A 258 -26.54 4.88 -5.14
C ILE A 258 -26.62 4.14 -6.47
N SER A 259 -27.16 4.74 -7.53
CA SER A 259 -27.19 4.13 -8.87
C SER A 259 -25.79 3.81 -9.36
N ARG A 260 -24.84 4.79 -9.28
CA ARG A 260 -23.44 4.59 -9.69
C ARG A 260 -22.75 3.52 -8.85
N LEU A 261 -22.94 3.53 -7.52
CA LEU A 261 -22.38 2.51 -6.65
C LEU A 261 -22.85 1.09 -7.01
N TYR A 262 -24.15 0.93 -7.33
CA TYR A 262 -24.70 -0.38 -7.71
C TYR A 262 -24.27 -0.83 -9.11
N GLU A 263 -23.89 0.08 -9.99
CA GLU A 263 -23.36 -0.25 -11.32
C GLU A 263 -21.87 -0.63 -11.25
N MET A 264 -21.08 0.15 -10.50
CA MET A 264 -19.62 -0.04 -10.43
C MET A 264 -19.19 -1.08 -9.40
N CYS A 265 -20.09 -1.61 -8.57
CA CYS A 265 -19.76 -2.55 -7.48
C CYS A 265 -20.54 -3.86 -7.59
N TYR A 266 -19.92 -4.95 -7.14
CA TYR A 266 -20.64 -6.19 -6.84
C TYR A 266 -21.33 -6.10 -5.48
N LEU A 267 -22.57 -6.56 -5.42
CA LEU A 267 -23.30 -6.67 -4.16
C LEU A 267 -22.98 -8.01 -3.48
N VAL A 268 -22.44 -7.97 -2.28
CA VAL A 268 -22.14 -9.16 -1.48
C VAL A 268 -22.89 -9.08 -0.16
N LYS A 269 -23.84 -10.00 0.00
CA LYS A 269 -24.59 -10.14 1.26
C LYS A 269 -23.78 -11.00 2.22
N ILE A 270 -23.54 -10.49 3.42
CA ILE A 270 -22.88 -11.20 4.50
C ILE A 270 -23.96 -11.62 5.50
N ASP A 271 -24.30 -12.90 5.45
CA ASP A 271 -25.23 -13.52 6.41
C ASP A 271 -24.38 -14.26 7.46
N ASP A 272 -24.33 -13.70 8.66
CA ASP A 272 -23.59 -14.29 9.79
C ASP A 272 -24.24 -13.88 11.12
N ILE A 273 -23.81 -14.55 12.17
CA ILE A 273 -24.20 -14.23 13.54
C ILE A 273 -23.44 -13.00 14.04
N ASP A 274 -24.01 -12.27 14.98
CA ASP A 274 -23.32 -11.14 15.61
C ASP A 274 -22.17 -11.63 16.52
N HIS A 275 -20.95 -11.63 15.99
CA HIS A 275 -19.74 -12.04 16.70
C HIS A 275 -19.45 -11.19 17.96
N ARG A 276 -19.98 -9.97 18.07
CA ARG A 276 -19.80 -9.11 19.25
C ARG A 276 -20.62 -9.62 20.43
N ILE A 277 -21.79 -10.18 20.16
CA ILE A 277 -22.68 -10.76 21.18
C ILE A 277 -22.15 -12.12 21.65
N GLN A 278 -21.63 -12.94 20.75
CA GLN A 278 -21.06 -14.23 21.08
C GLN A 278 -19.84 -14.13 22.01
N LYS A 279 -18.92 -13.21 21.72
CA LYS A 279 -17.72 -13.00 22.57
C LYS A 279 -18.10 -12.61 24.01
N LYS A 280 -19.20 -11.87 24.20
CA LYS A 280 -19.72 -11.54 25.56
C LYS A 280 -20.32 -12.75 26.27
N LYS A 281 -20.98 -13.67 25.59
CA LYS A 281 -21.54 -14.88 26.20
C LYS A 281 -20.46 -15.84 26.68
N VAL A 282 -19.37 -15.99 25.92
CA VAL A 282 -18.24 -16.84 26.31
C VAL A 282 -17.46 -16.28 27.49
N SER A 283 -17.28 -14.95 27.60
CA SER A 283 -16.60 -14.33 28.72
C SER A 283 -17.41 -14.37 30.04
N ASN A 284 -18.76 -14.42 29.98
CA ASN A 284 -19.62 -14.53 31.16
C ASN A 284 -19.79 -15.99 31.65
N CYS A 285 -19.53 -17.01 30.83
CA CYS A 285 -19.54 -18.41 31.26
C CYS A 285 -18.24 -18.87 31.95
N GLY A 286 -17.16 -18.07 31.90
CA GLY A 286 -15.87 -18.39 32.53
C GLY A 286 -15.67 -17.90 33.95
N ASN A 287 -16.65 -17.15 34.55
CA ASN A 287 -16.52 -16.58 35.90
C ASN A 287 -17.44 -17.24 36.95
N ASN A 288 -17.95 -18.42 36.67
CA ASN A 288 -18.69 -19.22 37.66
C ASN A 288 -18.01 -20.58 37.83
N ASN A 289 -16.83 -20.58 38.46
CA ASN A 289 -16.28 -21.73 39.18
C ASN A 289 -15.37 -21.20 40.27
#